data_fda2192ffd802b2b75802e1281996ebe
#
_entry.id   fda2192ffd802b2b75802e1281996ebe
#
_cell.length_a   1.000
_cell.length_b   1.000
_cell.length_c   1.000
_cell.angle_alpha   90.00
_cell.angle_beta   90.00
_cell.angle_gamma   90.00
#
_symmetry.space_group_name_H-M   'P 1'
#
loop_
_entity.id
_entity.type
_entity.pdbx_description
1 polymer ?
#
loop_
_entity_poly.entity_id
_entity_poly.type
_entity_poly.pdbx_seq_one_letter_code
_entity_poly.pdbx_strand_id
1 'polypeptide(L)'
;MVGHPMRVLVIGGHGKVARLLSPLLADRSHAVTAVIRDPDHAADVTADGATPLVADVEAMDVAALTDLVRGHDAVVWSAGAGGGKPSRTYAVDRDAAIRSMEAARAAGVDRYVMVSYFGAGPDHGVPQDDPFYAYADAKTTADARLEASDLAWTLVRPSRLTDDDPTGLIETSRTGAGTGSVPRGDVALVVAEVLERPGLAGAVVEFNAGDTPVEQELDAVTG
;
A
#
# COMPACT_ATOMS: atom_id res chain seq x y z
N MET A 1 12.56 15.30 12.28
CA MET A 1 13.82 15.02 11.56
C MET A 1 13.40 14.71 10.13
N VAL A 2 13.89 15.45 9.15
CA VAL A 2 13.64 15.14 7.73
C VAL A 2 14.37 13.82 7.44
N GLY A 3 13.63 12.77 7.09
CA GLY A 3 14.19 11.47 6.74
C GLY A 3 15.18 11.60 5.56
N HIS A 4 16.04 10.60 5.39
CA HIS A 4 16.92 10.57 4.21
C HIS A 4 16.06 10.37 2.95
N PRO A 5 16.36 11.09 1.83
CA PRO A 5 15.69 10.85 0.56
C PRO A 5 15.75 9.37 0.17
N MET A 6 14.59 8.78 -0.13
CA MET A 6 14.46 7.39 -0.56
C MET A 6 14.07 7.33 -2.04
N ARG A 7 14.41 6.22 -2.69
CA ARG A 7 13.87 5.82 -3.99
C ARG A 7 12.73 4.84 -3.71
N VAL A 8 11.49 5.27 -3.92
CA VAL A 8 10.28 4.51 -3.60
C VAL A 8 9.65 3.96 -4.87
N LEU A 9 9.48 2.65 -4.94
CA LEU A 9 8.72 2.00 -6.00
C LEU A 9 7.26 1.85 -5.55
N VAL A 10 6.35 2.51 -6.27
CA VAL A 10 4.90 2.41 -6.03
C VAL A 10 4.27 1.51 -7.09
N ILE A 11 3.86 0.31 -6.73
CA ILE A 11 3.17 -0.63 -7.62
C ILE A 11 1.68 -0.34 -7.58
N GLY A 12 1.08 -0.09 -8.76
CA GLY A 12 -0.28 0.45 -8.90
C GLY A 12 -0.30 1.97 -8.94
N GLY A 13 0.72 2.58 -9.55
CA GLY A 13 1.03 4.01 -9.52
C GLY A 13 -0.03 4.97 -10.06
N HIS A 14 -0.99 4.51 -10.88
CA HIS A 14 -2.12 5.32 -11.33
C HIS A 14 -3.40 5.10 -10.49
N GLY A 15 -3.33 4.28 -9.42
CA GLY A 15 -4.44 4.14 -8.47
C GLY A 15 -4.72 5.45 -7.73
N LYS A 16 -5.99 5.69 -7.33
CA LYS A 16 -6.40 6.95 -6.67
C LYS A 16 -5.56 7.28 -5.42
N VAL A 17 -5.20 6.30 -4.61
CA VAL A 17 -4.32 6.51 -3.44
C VAL A 17 -2.88 6.82 -3.89
N ALA A 18 -2.35 6.09 -4.87
CA ALA A 18 -0.98 6.28 -5.35
C ALA A 18 -0.77 7.66 -5.99
N ARG A 19 -1.77 8.18 -6.72
CA ARG A 19 -1.73 9.52 -7.30
C ARG A 19 -1.71 10.63 -6.24
N LEU A 20 -2.33 10.41 -5.09
CA LEU A 20 -2.27 11.33 -3.94
C LEU A 20 -0.99 11.15 -3.11
N LEU A 21 -0.42 9.94 -3.10
CA LEU A 21 0.82 9.62 -2.41
C LEU A 21 2.06 10.22 -3.13
N SER A 22 2.09 10.16 -4.46
CA SER A 22 3.26 10.57 -5.24
C SER A 22 3.69 12.01 -4.97
N PRO A 23 2.81 13.04 -5.01
CA PRO A 23 3.19 14.40 -4.67
C PRO A 23 3.63 14.56 -3.22
N LEU A 24 3.00 13.86 -2.25
CA LEU A 24 3.42 13.89 -0.85
C LEU A 24 4.86 13.40 -0.66
N LEU A 25 5.24 12.33 -1.37
CA LEU A 25 6.60 11.80 -1.33
C LEU A 25 7.60 12.72 -2.05
N ALA A 26 7.22 13.28 -3.20
CA ALA A 26 8.05 14.22 -3.95
C ALA A 26 8.34 15.50 -3.13
N ASP A 27 7.34 16.05 -2.44
CA ASP A 27 7.49 17.22 -1.55
C ASP A 27 8.43 16.93 -0.36
N ARG A 28 8.55 15.65 0.04
CA ARG A 28 9.50 15.17 1.05
C ARG A 28 10.87 14.81 0.45
N SER A 29 11.11 15.14 -0.81
CA SER A 29 12.36 14.89 -1.54
C SER A 29 12.64 13.40 -1.82
N HIS A 30 11.64 12.51 -1.76
CA HIS A 30 11.78 11.15 -2.22
C HIS A 30 11.68 11.06 -3.75
N ALA A 31 12.44 10.16 -4.35
CA ALA A 31 12.33 9.85 -5.77
C ALA A 31 11.29 8.71 -5.95
N VAL A 32 10.18 9.01 -6.60
CA VAL A 32 9.08 8.06 -6.80
C VAL A 32 9.14 7.46 -8.20
N THR A 33 9.19 6.13 -8.28
CA THR A 33 8.93 5.37 -9.51
C THR A 33 7.56 4.73 -9.40
N ALA A 34 6.63 5.11 -10.28
CA ALA A 34 5.25 4.63 -10.26
C ALA A 34 5.02 3.60 -11.37
N VAL A 35 4.80 2.35 -10.98
CA VAL A 35 4.52 1.25 -11.92
C VAL A 35 3.07 1.34 -12.39
N ILE A 36 2.90 1.50 -13.69
CA ILE A 36 1.61 1.59 -14.37
C ILE A 36 1.50 0.51 -15.44
N ARG A 37 0.30 -0.03 -15.64
CA ARG A 37 0.07 -1.02 -16.71
C ARG A 37 -0.21 -0.38 -18.05
N ASP A 38 -0.96 0.71 -18.04
CA ASP A 38 -1.39 1.43 -19.24
C ASP A 38 -0.44 2.63 -19.50
N PRO A 39 0.26 2.67 -20.65
CA PRO A 39 1.15 3.78 -20.98
C PRO A 39 0.43 5.13 -21.10
N ASP A 40 -0.86 5.16 -21.40
CA ASP A 40 -1.65 6.39 -21.51
C ASP A 40 -1.75 7.14 -20.17
N HIS A 41 -1.49 6.45 -19.06
CA HIS A 41 -1.46 7.05 -17.73
C HIS A 41 -0.12 7.73 -17.37
N ALA A 42 0.89 7.67 -18.25
CA ALA A 42 2.23 8.19 -17.94
C ALA A 42 2.24 9.71 -17.70
N ALA A 43 1.44 10.45 -18.47
CA ALA A 43 1.35 11.91 -18.33
C ALA A 43 0.80 12.33 -16.95
N ASP A 44 -0.25 11.64 -16.48
CA ASP A 44 -0.85 11.88 -15.16
C ASP A 44 0.14 11.65 -14.03
N VAL A 45 0.84 10.50 -14.09
CA VAL A 45 1.85 10.12 -13.10
C VAL A 45 3.03 11.08 -13.06
N THR A 46 3.45 11.57 -14.23
CA THR A 46 4.51 12.59 -14.32
C THR A 46 4.04 13.90 -13.71
N ALA A 47 2.79 14.31 -13.95
CA ALA A 47 2.22 15.52 -13.35
C ALA A 47 2.12 15.42 -11.81
N ASP A 48 1.94 14.21 -11.28
CA ASP A 48 1.92 13.92 -9.84
C ASP A 48 3.35 13.85 -9.22
N GLY A 49 4.41 14.17 -9.98
CA GLY A 49 5.80 14.23 -9.49
C GLY A 49 6.53 12.87 -9.45
N ALA A 50 5.97 11.81 -10.05
CA ALA A 50 6.61 10.51 -10.12
C ALA A 50 7.14 10.18 -11.53
N THR A 51 8.12 9.29 -11.60
CA THR A 51 8.61 8.72 -12.85
C THR A 51 7.76 7.52 -13.23
N PRO A 52 7.03 7.53 -14.35
CA PRO A 52 6.23 6.39 -14.77
C PRO A 52 7.10 5.25 -15.27
N LEU A 53 6.79 4.02 -14.86
CA LEU A 53 7.37 2.78 -15.36
C LEU A 53 6.26 1.86 -15.86
N VAL A 54 6.22 1.63 -17.17
CA VAL A 54 5.17 0.78 -17.77
C VAL A 54 5.54 -0.69 -17.60
N ALA A 55 4.75 -1.42 -16.79
CA ALA A 55 4.93 -2.85 -16.57
C ALA A 55 3.61 -3.51 -16.13
N ASP A 56 3.34 -4.72 -16.63
CA ASP A 56 2.21 -5.54 -16.19
C ASP A 56 2.67 -6.55 -15.12
N VAL A 57 2.58 -6.16 -13.86
CA VAL A 57 2.99 -7.00 -12.73
C VAL A 57 2.16 -8.28 -12.60
N GLU A 58 0.96 -8.33 -13.17
CA GLU A 58 0.13 -9.54 -13.22
C GLU A 58 0.81 -10.66 -14.04
N ALA A 59 1.50 -10.28 -15.13
CA ALA A 59 2.17 -11.20 -16.05
C ALA A 59 3.64 -11.48 -15.68
N MET A 60 4.25 -10.68 -14.79
CA MET A 60 5.67 -10.81 -14.43
C MET A 60 5.93 -11.98 -13.47
N ASP A 61 7.00 -12.70 -13.69
CA ASP A 61 7.55 -13.65 -12.72
C ASP A 61 8.42 -12.96 -11.66
N VAL A 62 8.91 -13.71 -10.68
CA VAL A 62 9.73 -13.19 -9.59
C VAL A 62 11.03 -12.58 -10.11
N ALA A 63 11.66 -13.14 -11.13
CA ALA A 63 12.92 -12.63 -11.67
C ALA A 63 12.73 -11.25 -12.33
N ALA A 64 11.70 -11.11 -13.16
CA ALA A 64 11.34 -9.83 -13.77
C ALA A 64 10.94 -8.78 -12.74
N LEU A 65 10.16 -9.16 -11.71
CA LEU A 65 9.83 -8.27 -10.58
C LEU A 65 11.07 -7.90 -9.75
N THR A 66 12.05 -8.80 -9.59
CA THR A 66 13.31 -8.51 -8.90
C THR A 66 14.10 -7.43 -9.63
N ASP A 67 14.16 -7.50 -10.96
CA ASP A 67 14.82 -6.47 -11.77
C ASP A 67 14.10 -5.13 -11.68
N LEU A 68 12.76 -5.14 -11.63
CA LEU A 68 11.93 -3.95 -11.47
C LEU A 68 12.12 -3.28 -10.09
N VAL A 69 12.26 -4.06 -9.02
CA VAL A 69 12.44 -3.58 -7.65
C VAL A 69 13.87 -3.09 -7.40
N ARG A 70 14.85 -3.66 -8.11
CA ARG A 70 16.27 -3.38 -7.87
C ARG A 70 16.59 -1.89 -7.96
N GLY A 71 17.38 -1.41 -6.99
CA GLY A 71 17.81 -0.03 -6.94
C GLY A 71 16.85 0.91 -6.24
N HIS A 72 15.73 0.42 -5.71
CA HIS A 72 14.85 1.18 -4.82
C HIS A 72 15.20 0.90 -3.35
N ASP A 73 14.76 1.79 -2.46
CA ASP A 73 14.98 1.70 -1.02
C ASP A 73 13.72 1.17 -0.30
N ALA A 74 12.56 1.33 -0.93
CA ALA A 74 11.28 0.84 -0.42
C ALA A 74 10.31 0.46 -1.54
N VAL A 75 9.39 -0.47 -1.25
CA VAL A 75 8.26 -0.83 -2.11
C VAL A 75 6.95 -0.46 -1.42
N VAL A 76 6.06 0.19 -2.14
CA VAL A 76 4.66 0.40 -1.76
C VAL A 76 3.77 -0.39 -2.71
N TRP A 77 3.04 -1.38 -2.18
CA TRP A 77 2.00 -2.08 -2.92
C TRP A 77 0.66 -1.36 -2.73
N SER A 78 0.24 -0.62 -3.74
CA SER A 78 -1.06 0.06 -3.83
C SER A 78 -1.89 -0.42 -5.03
N ALA A 79 -1.49 -1.54 -5.65
CA ALA A 79 -2.22 -2.16 -6.74
C ALA A 79 -3.39 -2.99 -6.23
N GLY A 80 -4.41 -3.08 -7.07
CA GLY A 80 -5.54 -3.97 -6.91
C GLY A 80 -6.21 -4.20 -8.26
N ALA A 81 -6.98 -5.28 -8.37
CA ALA A 81 -7.71 -5.62 -9.60
C ALA A 81 -8.78 -4.58 -9.99
N GLY A 82 -9.16 -3.70 -9.05
CA GLY A 82 -10.16 -2.66 -9.29
C GLY A 82 -11.60 -3.18 -9.41
N GLY A 83 -11.88 -4.34 -8.81
CA GLY A 83 -13.15 -5.05 -8.97
C GLY A 83 -13.20 -5.91 -10.25
N GLY A 84 -14.30 -6.60 -10.48
CA GLY A 84 -14.53 -7.42 -11.66
C GLY A 84 -14.46 -8.93 -11.39
N LYS A 85 -13.75 -9.69 -12.20
CA LYS A 85 -13.72 -11.15 -12.10
C LYS A 85 -12.88 -11.60 -10.90
N PRO A 86 -13.36 -12.52 -10.05
CA PRO A 86 -12.60 -13.09 -8.93
C PRO A 86 -11.22 -13.62 -9.33
N SER A 87 -11.10 -14.25 -10.51
CA SER A 87 -9.82 -14.75 -11.01
C SER A 87 -8.75 -13.67 -11.15
N ARG A 88 -9.13 -12.45 -11.56
CA ARG A 88 -8.21 -11.33 -11.66
C ARG A 88 -7.86 -10.75 -10.29
N THR A 89 -8.82 -10.73 -9.36
CA THR A 89 -8.56 -10.35 -7.97
C THR A 89 -7.48 -11.25 -7.37
N TYR A 90 -7.60 -12.58 -7.50
CA TYR A 90 -6.55 -13.49 -7.04
C TYR A 90 -5.21 -13.27 -7.76
N ALA A 91 -5.23 -13.10 -9.07
CA ALA A 91 -4.01 -12.91 -9.85
C ALA A 91 -3.21 -11.64 -9.44
N VAL A 92 -3.91 -10.55 -9.14
CA VAL A 92 -3.29 -9.26 -8.78
C VAL A 92 -3.12 -9.12 -7.26
N ASP A 93 -4.26 -9.15 -6.51
CA ASP A 93 -4.27 -8.79 -5.09
C ASP A 93 -3.60 -9.84 -4.19
N ARG A 94 -3.46 -11.09 -4.66
CA ARG A 94 -2.77 -12.19 -3.99
C ARG A 94 -1.45 -12.54 -4.67
N ASP A 95 -1.54 -13.11 -5.90
CA ASP A 95 -0.39 -13.80 -6.50
C ASP A 95 0.71 -12.84 -6.94
N ALA A 96 0.38 -11.73 -7.61
CA ALA A 96 1.35 -10.71 -7.98
C ALA A 96 1.91 -9.98 -6.74
N ALA A 97 1.07 -9.72 -5.73
CA ALA A 97 1.52 -9.16 -4.47
C ALA A 97 2.56 -10.06 -3.79
N ILE A 98 2.29 -11.36 -3.68
CA ILE A 98 3.23 -12.33 -3.07
C ILE A 98 4.54 -12.40 -3.87
N ARG A 99 4.47 -12.49 -5.21
CA ARG A 99 5.68 -12.47 -6.04
C ARG A 99 6.50 -11.20 -5.87
N SER A 100 5.85 -10.04 -5.66
CA SER A 100 6.57 -8.78 -5.44
C SER A 100 7.28 -8.73 -4.09
N MET A 101 6.76 -9.39 -3.04
CA MET A 101 7.45 -9.55 -1.75
C MET A 101 8.71 -10.42 -1.91
N GLU A 102 8.59 -11.55 -2.63
CA GLU A 102 9.73 -12.42 -2.94
C GLU A 102 10.78 -11.68 -3.77
N ALA A 103 10.35 -10.86 -4.72
CA ALA A 103 11.21 -10.00 -5.53
C ALA A 103 11.92 -8.92 -4.70
N ALA A 104 11.21 -8.26 -3.77
CA ALA A 104 11.80 -7.28 -2.87
C ALA A 104 12.92 -7.90 -2.02
N ARG A 105 12.67 -9.06 -1.43
CA ARG A 105 13.67 -9.83 -0.69
C ARG A 105 14.88 -10.20 -1.58
N ALA A 106 14.64 -10.72 -2.80
CA ALA A 106 15.68 -11.11 -3.73
C ALA A 106 16.52 -9.91 -4.22
N ALA A 107 15.93 -8.72 -4.31
CA ALA A 107 16.60 -7.47 -4.66
C ALA A 107 17.34 -6.82 -3.48
N GLY A 108 17.17 -7.31 -2.24
CA GLY A 108 17.73 -6.71 -1.03
C GLY A 108 17.01 -5.40 -0.63
N VAL A 109 15.73 -5.25 -0.99
CA VAL A 109 14.89 -4.11 -0.63
C VAL A 109 13.97 -4.55 0.50
N ASP A 110 14.36 -4.25 1.72
CA ASP A 110 13.68 -4.77 2.91
C ASP A 110 12.41 -4.00 3.28
N ARG A 111 12.36 -2.68 3.04
CA ARG A 111 11.20 -1.85 3.40
C ARG A 111 10.02 -2.10 2.46
N TYR A 112 8.92 -2.64 3.00
CA TYR A 112 7.73 -2.98 2.21
C TYR A 112 6.45 -2.49 2.91
N VAL A 113 5.68 -1.65 2.24
CA VAL A 113 4.39 -1.14 2.73
C VAL A 113 3.28 -1.68 1.83
N MET A 114 2.29 -2.36 2.42
CA MET A 114 1.12 -2.85 1.69
C MET A 114 -0.15 -2.14 2.12
N VAL A 115 -0.86 -1.58 1.15
CA VAL A 115 -2.22 -1.10 1.35
C VAL A 115 -3.18 -2.29 1.26
N SER A 116 -3.83 -2.61 2.38
CA SER A 116 -4.81 -3.66 2.53
C SER A 116 -6.19 -3.08 2.85
N TYR A 117 -6.97 -3.68 3.74
CA TYR A 117 -8.26 -3.15 4.18
C TYR A 117 -8.49 -3.45 5.67
N PHE A 118 -9.32 -2.64 6.32
CA PHE A 118 -9.68 -2.78 7.75
C PHE A 118 -10.44 -4.09 7.98
N GLY A 119 -9.96 -4.90 8.92
CA GLY A 119 -10.54 -6.21 9.23
C GLY A 119 -10.01 -7.36 8.36
N ALA A 120 -8.94 -7.14 7.56
CA ALA A 120 -8.25 -8.23 6.89
C ALA A 120 -7.66 -9.19 7.92
N GLY A 121 -7.90 -10.48 7.75
CA GLY A 121 -7.40 -11.52 8.66
C GLY A 121 -8.08 -12.87 8.40
N PRO A 122 -7.57 -13.97 8.98
CA PRO A 122 -8.09 -15.32 8.74
C PRO A 122 -9.58 -15.45 9.07
N ASP A 123 -10.05 -14.63 10.01
CA ASP A 123 -11.45 -14.62 10.46
C ASP A 123 -12.20 -13.36 9.94
N HIS A 124 -11.95 -12.94 8.70
CA HIS A 124 -12.57 -11.73 8.12
C HIS A 124 -14.11 -11.77 8.05
N GLY A 125 -14.73 -12.94 8.25
CA GLY A 125 -16.18 -13.08 8.40
C GLY A 125 -17.01 -12.82 7.14
N VAL A 126 -16.39 -12.57 5.99
CA VAL A 126 -17.10 -12.35 4.72
C VAL A 126 -17.60 -13.70 4.19
N PRO A 127 -18.92 -13.86 3.93
CA PRO A 127 -19.47 -15.09 3.38
C PRO A 127 -18.92 -15.40 1.96
N GLN A 128 -18.79 -16.68 1.62
CA GLN A 128 -18.24 -17.10 0.32
C GLN A 128 -19.07 -16.67 -0.90
N ASP A 129 -20.36 -16.44 -0.70
CA ASP A 129 -21.30 -15.95 -1.72
C ASP A 129 -21.35 -14.40 -1.81
N ASP A 130 -20.63 -13.69 -0.93
CA ASP A 130 -20.53 -12.24 -0.98
C ASP A 130 -19.60 -11.82 -2.14
N PRO A 131 -19.98 -10.84 -2.97
CA PRO A 131 -19.12 -10.29 -4.02
C PRO A 131 -17.75 -9.78 -3.53
N PHE A 132 -17.64 -9.40 -2.26
CA PHE A 132 -16.41 -8.94 -1.62
C PHE A 132 -15.49 -10.09 -1.21
N TYR A 133 -15.97 -11.34 -1.15
CA TYR A 133 -15.23 -12.48 -0.64
C TYR A 133 -13.87 -12.68 -1.33
N ALA A 134 -13.85 -12.69 -2.67
CA ALA A 134 -12.62 -12.92 -3.42
C ALA A 134 -11.54 -11.87 -3.11
N TYR A 135 -11.95 -10.61 -2.86
CA TYR A 135 -11.03 -9.56 -2.46
C TYR A 135 -10.54 -9.76 -1.02
N ALA A 136 -11.44 -10.03 -0.09
CA ALA A 136 -11.10 -10.26 1.31
C ALA A 136 -10.12 -11.44 1.47
N ASP A 137 -10.41 -12.56 0.83
CA ASP A 137 -9.57 -13.76 0.85
C ASP A 137 -8.19 -13.53 0.20
N ALA A 138 -8.16 -12.84 -0.96
CA ALA A 138 -6.91 -12.50 -1.65
C ALA A 138 -6.02 -11.59 -0.79
N LYS A 139 -6.58 -10.52 -0.22
CA LYS A 139 -5.84 -9.59 0.65
C LYS A 139 -5.38 -10.26 1.93
N THR A 140 -6.24 -11.02 2.59
CA THR A 140 -5.87 -11.77 3.81
C THR A 140 -4.72 -12.73 3.55
N THR A 141 -4.75 -13.45 2.42
CA THR A 141 -3.66 -14.37 2.05
C THR A 141 -2.35 -13.63 1.79
N ALA A 142 -2.40 -12.49 1.08
CA ALA A 142 -1.23 -11.66 0.83
C ALA A 142 -0.67 -11.06 2.13
N ASP A 143 -1.53 -10.54 2.99
CA ASP A 143 -1.16 -9.99 4.29
C ASP A 143 -0.44 -11.04 5.15
N ALA A 144 -1.02 -12.24 5.29
CA ALA A 144 -0.40 -13.34 6.04
C ALA A 144 0.97 -13.76 5.48
N ARG A 145 1.13 -13.72 4.15
CA ARG A 145 2.43 -14.01 3.51
C ARG A 145 3.47 -12.92 3.81
N LEU A 146 3.04 -11.65 3.85
CA LEU A 146 3.90 -10.53 4.21
C LEU A 146 4.30 -10.60 5.69
N GLU A 147 3.35 -10.85 6.59
CA GLU A 147 3.59 -11.02 8.03
C GLU A 147 4.59 -12.15 8.34
N ALA A 148 4.57 -13.23 7.55
CA ALA A 148 5.49 -14.36 7.69
C ALA A 148 6.85 -14.14 7.00
N SER A 149 7.11 -12.99 6.40
CA SER A 149 8.36 -12.68 5.71
C SER A 149 9.37 -12.00 6.63
N ASP A 150 10.64 -11.98 6.20
CA ASP A 150 11.73 -11.25 6.88
C ASP A 150 11.82 -9.78 6.46
N LEU A 151 10.84 -9.26 5.69
CA LEU A 151 10.81 -7.87 5.26
C LEU A 151 10.52 -6.92 6.43
N ALA A 152 11.04 -5.71 6.39
CA ALA A 152 10.63 -4.63 7.28
C ALA A 152 9.27 -4.07 6.81
N TRP A 153 8.22 -4.89 6.96
CA TRP A 153 6.91 -4.64 6.42
C TRP A 153 6.04 -3.75 7.32
N THR A 154 5.08 -3.06 6.72
CA THR A 154 3.94 -2.47 7.42
C THR A 154 2.68 -2.70 6.60
N LEU A 155 1.62 -3.19 7.24
CA LEU A 155 0.27 -3.30 6.67
C LEU A 155 -0.53 -2.04 7.00
N VAL A 156 -0.97 -1.32 5.98
CA VAL A 156 -1.83 -0.15 6.08
C VAL A 156 -3.24 -0.61 5.72
N ARG A 157 -4.12 -0.69 6.72
CA ARG A 157 -5.48 -1.24 6.62
C ARG A 157 -6.54 -0.16 6.83
N PRO A 158 -6.84 0.66 5.82
CA PRO A 158 -7.91 1.66 5.90
C PRO A 158 -9.28 0.99 5.83
N SER A 159 -10.28 1.63 6.44
CA SER A 159 -11.69 1.32 6.23
C SER A 159 -12.14 1.74 4.82
N ARG A 160 -13.45 1.84 4.60
CA ARG A 160 -14.02 2.21 3.30
C ARG A 160 -13.45 3.55 2.80
N LEU A 161 -12.86 3.54 1.62
CA LEU A 161 -12.24 4.72 1.01
C LEU A 161 -13.29 5.68 0.43
N THR A 162 -13.15 6.97 0.74
CA THR A 162 -13.98 8.03 0.16
C THR A 162 -13.15 8.98 -0.74
N ASP A 163 -13.83 9.77 -1.55
CA ASP A 163 -13.22 10.83 -2.36
C ASP A 163 -13.41 12.23 -1.71
N ASP A 164 -13.70 12.26 -0.40
CA ASP A 164 -13.78 13.49 0.38
C ASP A 164 -12.39 14.13 0.54
N ASP A 165 -12.36 15.41 0.87
CA ASP A 165 -11.11 16.13 1.16
C ASP A 165 -10.39 15.51 2.38
N PRO A 166 -9.06 15.36 2.34
CA PRO A 166 -8.31 14.85 3.48
C PRO A 166 -8.33 15.82 4.65
N THR A 167 -8.37 15.27 5.86
CA THR A 167 -8.38 16.04 7.09
C THR A 167 -7.03 16.03 7.82
N GLY A 168 -6.17 15.05 7.51
CA GLY A 168 -4.94 14.78 8.26
C GLY A 168 -5.20 14.15 9.63
N LEU A 169 -6.46 13.77 9.92
CA LEU A 169 -6.89 13.24 11.21
C LEU A 169 -7.42 11.81 11.05
N ILE A 170 -6.97 10.90 11.91
CA ILE A 170 -7.39 9.52 11.93
C ILE A 170 -7.65 9.03 13.36
N GLU A 171 -8.23 7.85 13.46
CA GLU A 171 -8.27 7.02 14.66
C GLU A 171 -7.90 5.59 14.30
N THR A 172 -7.13 4.92 15.14
CA THR A 172 -6.69 3.54 14.89
C THR A 172 -7.51 2.53 15.68
N SER A 173 -7.48 1.26 15.26
CA SER A 173 -8.12 0.16 16.01
C SER A 173 -7.56 0.01 17.43
N ARG A 174 -6.33 0.47 17.69
CA ARG A 174 -5.71 0.49 19.03
C ARG A 174 -6.42 1.46 19.98
N THR A 175 -7.01 2.53 19.46
CA THR A 175 -7.83 3.50 20.24
C THR A 175 -9.30 3.10 20.29
N GLY A 176 -9.66 1.92 19.77
CA GLY A 176 -11.00 1.35 19.82
C GLY A 176 -11.86 1.64 18.61
N ALA A 177 -11.28 2.16 17.52
CA ALA A 177 -12.02 2.38 16.29
C ALA A 177 -12.54 1.06 15.70
N GLY A 178 -13.82 1.03 15.36
CA GLY A 178 -14.44 0.00 14.54
C GLY A 178 -14.33 0.32 13.05
N THR A 179 -15.02 -0.44 12.20
CA THR A 179 -15.10 -0.15 10.76
C THR A 179 -15.85 1.16 10.48
N GLY A 180 -15.28 1.98 9.58
CA GLY A 180 -15.85 3.27 9.20
C GLY A 180 -15.51 3.64 7.76
N SER A 181 -15.09 4.88 7.56
CA SER A 181 -14.59 5.37 6.27
C SER A 181 -13.44 6.33 6.47
N VAL A 182 -12.63 6.52 5.42
CA VAL A 182 -11.49 7.42 5.44
C VAL A 182 -11.24 8.00 4.05
N PRO A 183 -10.93 9.31 3.92
CA PRO A 183 -10.51 9.91 2.66
C PRO A 183 -9.24 9.25 2.12
N ARG A 184 -9.18 9.06 0.80
CA ARG A 184 -7.97 8.52 0.14
C ARG A 184 -6.73 9.38 0.37
N GLY A 185 -6.90 10.68 0.55
CA GLY A 185 -5.80 11.58 0.88
C GLY A 185 -5.18 11.29 2.24
N ASP A 186 -6.01 10.95 3.23
CA ASP A 186 -5.51 10.55 4.55
C ASP A 186 -4.82 9.18 4.51
N VAL A 187 -5.30 8.26 3.66
CA VAL A 187 -4.59 6.98 3.41
C VAL A 187 -3.22 7.24 2.79
N ALA A 188 -3.14 8.11 1.80
CA ALA A 188 -1.86 8.50 1.19
C ALA A 188 -0.90 9.13 2.21
N LEU A 189 -1.42 9.99 3.09
CA LEU A 189 -0.65 10.59 4.18
C LEU A 189 -0.13 9.53 5.16
N VAL A 190 -0.97 8.58 5.59
CA VAL A 190 -0.56 7.47 6.46
C VAL A 190 0.56 6.65 5.80
N VAL A 191 0.45 6.33 4.50
CA VAL A 191 1.51 5.59 3.79
C VAL A 191 2.82 6.39 3.75
N ALA A 192 2.77 7.69 3.48
CA ALA A 192 3.94 8.56 3.47
C ALA A 192 4.62 8.61 4.86
N GLU A 193 3.83 8.79 5.93
CA GLU A 193 4.32 8.78 7.30
C GLU A 193 4.94 7.43 7.71
N VAL A 194 4.27 6.34 7.35
CA VAL A 194 4.72 4.97 7.64
C VAL A 194 6.09 4.68 6.99
N LEU A 195 6.33 5.15 5.77
CA LEU A 195 7.60 4.97 5.07
C LEU A 195 8.78 5.58 5.83
N GLU A 196 8.58 6.74 6.46
CA GLU A 196 9.61 7.47 7.20
C GLU A 196 9.77 7.01 8.65
N ARG A 197 8.98 6.01 9.12
CA ARG A 197 8.99 5.49 10.49
C ARG A 197 9.46 4.04 10.56
N PRO A 198 10.79 3.78 10.64
CA PRO A 198 11.32 2.41 10.74
C PRO A 198 10.75 1.62 11.93
N GLY A 199 10.36 2.31 13.00
CA GLY A 199 9.72 1.70 14.18
C GLY A 199 8.38 1.04 13.91
N LEU A 200 7.74 1.32 12.75
CA LEU A 200 6.51 0.65 12.31
C LEU A 200 6.78 -0.62 11.48
N ALA A 201 8.02 -1.08 11.38
CA ALA A 201 8.31 -2.39 10.80
C ALA A 201 7.69 -3.50 11.67
N GLY A 202 6.95 -4.42 11.03
CA GLY A 202 6.18 -5.45 11.71
C GLY A 202 4.83 -5.00 12.26
N ALA A 203 4.39 -3.77 11.94
CA ALA A 203 3.14 -3.23 12.44
C ALA A 203 1.98 -3.34 11.45
N VAL A 204 0.77 -3.51 12.01
CA VAL A 204 -0.50 -3.36 11.32
C VAL A 204 -1.13 -2.04 11.79
N VAL A 205 -1.46 -1.18 10.84
CA VAL A 205 -2.12 0.11 11.06
C VAL A 205 -3.52 0.04 10.48
N GLU A 206 -4.50 -0.29 11.30
CA GLU A 206 -5.92 -0.26 10.95
C GLU A 206 -6.55 1.05 11.42
N PHE A 207 -7.26 1.77 10.54
CA PHE A 207 -7.73 3.11 10.86
C PHE A 207 -8.93 3.58 10.05
N ASN A 208 -9.60 4.58 10.61
CA ASN A 208 -10.66 5.40 10.01
C ASN A 208 -10.25 6.87 9.97
N ALA A 209 -11.09 7.72 9.37
CA ALA A 209 -11.10 9.13 9.72
C ALA A 209 -11.41 9.29 11.23
N GLY A 210 -10.77 10.26 11.87
CA GLY A 210 -10.88 10.49 13.31
C GLY A 210 -10.60 11.93 13.67
N ASP A 211 -10.20 12.16 14.92
CA ASP A 211 -9.96 13.49 15.48
C ASP A 211 -8.49 13.72 15.88
N THR A 212 -7.61 12.72 15.69
CA THR A 212 -6.20 12.82 16.11
C THR A 212 -5.30 12.94 14.87
N PRO A 213 -4.30 13.84 14.87
CA PRO A 213 -3.32 13.95 13.80
C PRO A 213 -2.65 12.61 13.48
N VAL A 214 -2.48 12.30 12.17
CA VAL A 214 -1.87 11.05 11.70
C VAL A 214 -0.55 10.74 12.40
N GLU A 215 0.32 11.75 12.53
CA GLU A 215 1.63 11.58 13.17
C GLU A 215 1.50 11.09 14.62
N GLN A 216 0.58 11.69 15.38
CA GLN A 216 0.35 11.37 16.79
C GLN A 216 -0.24 9.95 16.96
N GLU A 217 -1.19 9.54 16.10
CA GLU A 217 -1.74 8.20 16.12
C GLU A 217 -0.68 7.14 15.79
N LEU A 218 0.19 7.41 14.80
CA LEU A 218 1.25 6.49 14.44
C LEU A 218 2.34 6.38 15.52
N ASP A 219 2.63 7.45 16.26
CA ASP A 219 3.54 7.38 17.40
C ASP A 219 2.98 6.47 18.51
N ALA A 220 1.67 6.46 18.71
CA ALA A 220 1.01 5.56 19.66
C ALA A 220 1.03 4.08 19.21
N VAL A 221 1.20 3.80 17.92
CA VAL A 221 1.35 2.40 17.42
C VAL A 221 2.72 1.82 17.76
N THR A 222 3.75 2.64 17.89
CA THR A 222 5.15 2.22 18.16
C THR A 222 5.48 2.11 19.65
N GLY A 223 4.65 2.66 20.55
CA GLY A 223 4.81 2.60 22.01
C GLY A 223 4.10 1.42 22.60
#